data_0363e622b35e14b488dce8c76b0e6d74
#
_entry.id   0363e622b35e14b488dce8c76b0e6d74
#
_cell.length_a   1.000
_cell.length_b   1.000
_cell.length_c   1.000
_cell.angle_alpha   90.00
_cell.angle_beta   90.00
_cell.angle_gamma   90.00
#
_symmetry.space_group_name_H-M   'P 1'
#
loop_
_entity.id
_entity.type
_entity.pdbx_description
1 polymer ?
#
loop_
_entity_poly.entity_id
_entity_poly.type
_entity_poly.pdbx_seq_one_letter_code
_entity_poly.pdbx_strand_id
1 'polypeptide(L)'
;MRFAPRALSDRCLLVACTVLLAACASAARNPVLDKYPAGVTGRTTVSYYDIHGRTFEEVRADMHRLGPKVDGTTFVGETRSPMRWSWHMETMGASSCSIRDVSVVVNAQITLPRWTAPPDTEPGLVAEWKRFIAALETHEAGHKDISAKAAHEIIEKLHSVTGPCSTISARANDIAHAIVERAHEEQLAYDAETRHGYTQGTAFGIRRFNGMIVGNVPDSPTLLAGPRVGTVRGFLPASLERAWAAMPAAFAASGLTINATDSSAHAVGDSVIARGTIGQLPVSELVDCGTAPAGFNADSVTVALFVTSRLVPNEPSTTTVTNTVQASARPPEGAPIACRSRGVLERRLFEALLNQVAR
;
A
#
# COMPACT_ATOMS: atom_id res chain seq x y z
N MET A 1 21.33 -79.17 -50.16
CA MET A 1 20.15 -78.32 -50.11
C MET A 1 20.33 -77.37 -48.96
N ARG A 2 20.60 -76.14 -49.27
CA ARG A 2 20.96 -75.11 -48.24
C ARG A 2 19.79 -74.15 -48.08
N PHE A 3 19.25 -74.03 -46.87
CA PHE A 3 18.28 -72.99 -46.50
C PHE A 3 19.03 -71.84 -45.87
N ALA A 4 18.77 -70.61 -46.37
CA ALA A 4 19.24 -69.36 -45.80
C ALA A 4 18.14 -68.78 -44.87
N PRO A 5 18.50 -68.24 -43.73
CA PRO A 5 17.51 -67.55 -42.89
C PRO A 5 17.34 -66.10 -43.31
N ARG A 6 16.08 -65.64 -43.32
CA ARG A 6 15.64 -64.23 -43.48
C ARG A 6 15.88 -63.44 -42.19
N ALA A 7 16.56 -62.33 -42.32
CA ALA A 7 16.69 -61.35 -41.24
C ALA A 7 15.38 -60.57 -41.05
N LEU A 8 14.81 -60.55 -39.83
CA LEU A 8 13.78 -59.65 -39.41
C LEU A 8 14.47 -58.39 -38.96
N SER A 9 14.07 -57.26 -39.52
CA SER A 9 14.46 -55.94 -39.11
C SER A 9 13.57 -55.50 -37.96
N ASP A 10 14.10 -55.43 -36.73
CA ASP A 10 13.47 -54.82 -35.58
C ASP A 10 13.53 -53.25 -35.68
N ARG A 11 12.42 -52.67 -36.01
CA ARG A 11 12.23 -51.22 -35.83
C ARG A 11 11.85 -50.95 -34.37
N CYS A 12 12.83 -50.55 -33.58
CA CYS A 12 12.61 -49.97 -32.26
C CYS A 12 11.90 -48.64 -32.42
N LEU A 13 10.60 -48.56 -32.09
CA LEU A 13 9.87 -47.33 -31.86
C LEU A 13 10.30 -46.75 -30.50
N LEU A 14 11.12 -45.69 -30.54
CA LEU A 14 11.38 -44.83 -29.38
C LEU A 14 10.13 -44.01 -29.10
N VAL A 15 9.33 -44.43 -28.12
CA VAL A 15 8.29 -43.64 -27.51
C VAL A 15 8.98 -42.66 -26.56
N ALA A 16 9.10 -41.39 -27.00
CA ALA A 16 9.54 -40.31 -26.15
C ALA A 16 8.45 -39.99 -25.10
N CYS A 17 8.62 -40.50 -23.89
CA CYS A 17 7.83 -40.12 -22.73
C CYS A 17 8.26 -38.70 -22.30
N THR A 18 7.58 -37.68 -22.81
CA THR A 18 7.68 -36.32 -22.27
C THR A 18 7.01 -36.29 -20.90
N VAL A 19 7.82 -36.42 -19.85
CA VAL A 19 7.41 -36.13 -18.47
C VAL A 19 7.18 -34.64 -18.36
N LEU A 20 5.93 -34.23 -18.41
CA LEU A 20 5.50 -32.89 -17.96
C LEU A 20 5.76 -32.79 -16.45
N LEU A 21 6.90 -32.25 -16.08
CA LEU A 21 7.16 -31.77 -14.74
C LEU A 21 6.25 -30.55 -14.52
N ALA A 22 5.06 -30.81 -14.01
CA ALA A 22 4.26 -29.76 -13.36
C ALA A 22 5.08 -29.26 -12.16
N ALA A 23 5.76 -28.15 -12.34
CA ALA A 23 6.38 -27.43 -11.23
C ALA A 23 5.25 -26.92 -10.33
N CYS A 24 4.90 -27.72 -9.30
CA CYS A 24 4.20 -27.22 -8.15
C CYS A 24 5.10 -26.15 -7.53
N ALA A 25 4.79 -24.88 -7.78
CA ALA A 25 5.40 -23.77 -7.05
C ALA A 25 5.04 -23.98 -5.57
N SER A 26 5.94 -24.60 -4.83
CA SER A 26 5.81 -24.72 -3.38
C SER A 26 5.87 -23.31 -2.82
N ALA A 27 4.74 -22.84 -2.29
CA ALA A 27 4.68 -21.57 -1.59
C ALA A 27 5.76 -21.53 -0.50
N ALA A 28 6.66 -20.54 -0.58
CA ALA A 28 7.76 -20.42 0.36
C ALA A 28 7.20 -20.16 1.77
N ARG A 29 7.63 -20.95 2.75
CA ARG A 29 7.34 -20.70 4.16
C ARG A 29 8.25 -19.58 4.65
N ASN A 30 7.66 -18.54 5.23
CA ASN A 30 8.40 -17.52 5.95
C ASN A 30 8.24 -17.78 7.46
N PRO A 31 9.30 -18.22 8.17
CA PRO A 31 9.20 -18.63 9.57
C PRO A 31 8.84 -17.48 10.52
N VAL A 32 9.02 -16.25 10.12
CA VAL A 32 8.60 -15.06 10.90
C VAL A 32 7.09 -14.87 10.82
N LEU A 33 6.48 -15.17 9.67
CA LEU A 33 5.05 -15.04 9.45
C LEU A 33 4.26 -16.25 10.00
N ASP A 34 4.90 -17.39 10.27
CA ASP A 34 4.26 -18.60 10.81
C ASP A 34 4.14 -18.59 12.35
N LYS A 35 4.25 -17.43 12.98
CA LYS A 35 3.99 -17.30 14.43
C LYS A 35 2.51 -17.15 14.70
N TYR A 36 1.98 -18.07 15.53
CA TYR A 36 0.60 -18.04 15.99
C TYR A 36 0.55 -18.21 17.52
N PRO A 37 -0.49 -17.71 18.19
CA PRO A 37 -0.67 -17.91 19.64
C PRO A 37 -0.76 -19.37 20.02
N ALA A 38 -0.50 -19.67 21.28
CA ALA A 38 -0.63 -21.01 21.82
C ALA A 38 -2.06 -21.55 21.60
N GLY A 39 -2.19 -22.83 21.20
CA GLY A 39 -3.46 -23.48 20.90
C GLY A 39 -4.02 -23.20 19.51
N VAL A 40 -3.56 -22.20 18.80
CA VAL A 40 -3.96 -21.92 17.41
C VAL A 40 -3.09 -22.72 16.46
N THR A 41 -3.71 -23.52 15.59
CA THR A 41 -3.02 -24.16 14.47
C THR A 41 -3.01 -23.19 13.31
N GLY A 42 -1.84 -22.62 13.01
CA GLY A 42 -1.69 -21.61 11.97
C GLY A 42 -0.73 -22.02 10.87
N ARG A 43 -1.01 -21.55 9.66
CA ARG A 43 -0.10 -21.64 8.52
C ARG A 43 -0.20 -20.36 7.70
N THR A 44 0.96 -19.78 7.37
CA THR A 44 1.03 -18.65 6.43
C THR A 44 1.64 -19.10 5.11
N THR A 45 1.01 -18.72 4.02
CA THR A 45 1.49 -18.94 2.66
C THR A 45 1.66 -17.58 2.00
N VAL A 46 2.85 -17.30 1.47
CA VAL A 46 3.11 -16.09 0.70
C VAL A 46 3.12 -16.44 -0.79
N SER A 47 2.32 -15.74 -1.56
CA SER A 47 2.30 -15.77 -3.01
C SER A 47 2.78 -14.44 -3.58
N TYR A 48 3.31 -14.48 -4.80
CA TYR A 48 3.85 -13.29 -5.43
C TYR A 48 3.26 -13.09 -6.82
N TYR A 49 3.06 -11.82 -7.20
CA TYR A 49 2.86 -11.43 -8.58
C TYR A 49 4.08 -10.66 -9.08
N ASP A 50 4.56 -11.02 -10.28
CA ASP A 50 5.79 -10.46 -10.84
C ASP A 50 5.53 -9.11 -11.49
N ILE A 51 6.39 -8.13 -11.20
CA ILE A 51 6.42 -6.81 -11.81
C ILE A 51 7.75 -6.58 -12.50
N HIS A 52 7.77 -5.77 -13.57
CA HIS A 52 8.90 -5.69 -14.50
C HIS A 52 9.37 -4.25 -14.79
N GLY A 53 8.80 -3.24 -14.13
CA GLY A 53 9.13 -1.84 -14.35
C GLY A 53 10.62 -1.53 -14.13
N ARG A 54 11.14 -0.54 -14.86
CA ARG A 54 12.53 -0.04 -14.77
C ARG A 54 12.64 1.33 -14.09
N THR A 55 11.53 2.03 -14.01
CA THR A 55 11.39 3.33 -13.35
C THR A 55 10.41 3.25 -12.20
N PHE A 56 10.39 4.26 -11.33
CA PHE A 56 9.41 4.35 -10.25
C PHE A 56 7.97 4.30 -10.77
N GLU A 57 7.72 4.97 -11.89
CA GLU A 57 6.40 5.05 -12.53
C GLU A 57 5.98 3.69 -13.09
N GLU A 58 6.88 2.98 -13.78
CA GLU A 58 6.60 1.67 -14.37
C GLU A 58 6.35 0.60 -13.29
N VAL A 59 7.21 0.55 -12.25
CA VAL A 59 7.04 -0.36 -11.11
C VAL A 59 5.69 -0.13 -10.43
N ARG A 60 5.32 1.13 -10.23
CA ARG A 60 4.03 1.49 -9.63
C ARG A 60 2.85 1.14 -10.55
N ALA A 61 2.96 1.44 -11.84
CA ALA A 61 1.93 1.08 -12.82
C ALA A 61 1.70 -0.43 -12.88
N ASP A 62 2.78 -1.22 -12.80
CA ASP A 62 2.67 -2.67 -12.74
C ASP A 62 1.99 -3.16 -11.46
N MET A 63 2.31 -2.58 -10.29
CA MET A 63 1.62 -2.91 -9.04
C MET A 63 0.13 -2.64 -9.13
N HIS A 64 -0.28 -1.50 -9.70
CA HIS A 64 -1.70 -1.18 -9.89
C HIS A 64 -2.41 -2.06 -10.91
N ARG A 65 -1.71 -2.52 -11.93
CA ARG A 65 -2.27 -3.34 -12.99
C ARG A 65 -2.38 -4.81 -12.60
N LEU A 66 -1.39 -5.34 -11.88
CA LEU A 66 -1.19 -6.77 -11.60
C LEU A 66 -1.55 -7.18 -10.17
N GLY A 67 -1.70 -6.23 -9.27
CA GLY A 67 -2.02 -6.47 -7.87
C GLY A 67 -3.35 -7.19 -7.65
N PRO A 68 -3.56 -7.75 -6.47
CA PRO A 68 -4.79 -8.44 -6.11
C PRO A 68 -6.00 -7.52 -6.22
N LYS A 69 -7.14 -8.10 -6.61
CA LYS A 69 -8.40 -7.36 -6.76
C LYS A 69 -9.41 -7.84 -5.73
N VAL A 70 -9.95 -6.90 -4.97
CA VAL A 70 -11.04 -7.12 -4.03
C VAL A 70 -12.19 -6.18 -4.43
N ASP A 71 -13.34 -6.72 -4.73
CA ASP A 71 -14.55 -5.98 -5.14
C ASP A 71 -14.30 -4.96 -6.27
N GLY A 72 -13.45 -5.34 -7.24
CA GLY A 72 -13.09 -4.50 -8.39
C GLY A 72 -12.00 -3.46 -8.12
N THR A 73 -11.57 -3.30 -6.88
CA THR A 73 -10.45 -2.42 -6.47
C THR A 73 -9.14 -3.20 -6.48
N THR A 74 -8.09 -2.63 -7.06
CA THR A 74 -6.75 -3.23 -7.07
C THR A 74 -5.96 -2.74 -5.85
N PHE A 75 -5.42 -3.69 -5.10
CA PHE A 75 -4.51 -3.44 -3.98
C PHE A 75 -3.08 -3.85 -4.33
N VAL A 76 -2.11 -3.36 -3.57
CA VAL A 76 -0.70 -3.72 -3.79
C VAL A 76 -0.31 -4.98 -3.06
N GLY A 77 -0.88 -5.22 -1.89
CA GLY A 77 -0.82 -6.45 -1.12
C GLY A 77 -2.21 -6.89 -0.70
N GLU A 78 -2.35 -8.12 -0.27
CA GLU A 78 -3.60 -8.64 0.28
C GLU A 78 -3.32 -9.76 1.24
N THR A 79 -4.00 -9.75 2.39
CA THR A 79 -4.01 -10.87 3.33
C THR A 79 -5.42 -11.43 3.50
N ARG A 80 -5.56 -12.72 3.22
CA ARG A 80 -6.78 -13.50 3.49
C ARG A 80 -6.48 -14.52 4.57
N SER A 81 -7.26 -14.58 5.62
CA SER A 81 -7.03 -15.47 6.76
C SER A 81 -8.29 -16.26 7.11
N PRO A 82 -8.75 -17.18 6.24
CA PRO A 82 -9.91 -18.03 6.57
C PRO A 82 -9.65 -18.83 7.84
N MET A 83 -10.65 -18.86 8.70
CA MET A 83 -10.66 -19.57 9.96
C MET A 83 -11.65 -20.74 9.94
N ARG A 84 -11.29 -21.84 10.62
CA ARG A 84 -12.18 -22.96 10.89
C ARG A 84 -12.00 -23.37 12.34
N TRP A 85 -13.08 -23.71 12.99
CA TRP A 85 -13.06 -24.19 14.36
C TRP A 85 -13.85 -25.49 14.51
N SER A 86 -13.46 -26.26 15.50
CA SER A 86 -14.13 -27.51 15.91
C SER A 86 -13.96 -27.71 17.39
N TRP A 87 -14.83 -28.52 17.98
CA TRP A 87 -14.79 -28.89 19.39
C TRP A 87 -15.41 -30.26 19.59
N HIS A 88 -15.17 -30.83 20.78
CA HIS A 88 -15.95 -31.95 21.33
C HIS A 88 -16.96 -31.45 22.33
N MET A 89 -18.07 -32.17 22.45
CA MET A 89 -19.10 -31.91 23.43
C MET A 89 -19.07 -33.03 24.50
N GLU A 90 -18.82 -32.65 25.74
CA GLU A 90 -18.79 -33.54 26.88
C GLU A 90 -20.09 -33.42 27.69
N THR A 91 -20.74 -34.57 27.99
CA THR A 91 -21.98 -34.61 28.80
C THR A 91 -21.61 -34.51 30.27
N MET A 92 -22.20 -33.55 30.98
CA MET A 92 -21.96 -33.27 32.39
C MET A 92 -23.13 -33.70 33.29
N GLY A 93 -24.06 -34.53 32.81
CA GLY A 93 -25.26 -34.97 33.49
C GLY A 93 -26.39 -35.28 32.50
N ALA A 94 -27.63 -35.45 32.95
CA ALA A 94 -28.73 -35.91 32.12
C ALA A 94 -29.07 -34.99 30.92
N SER A 95 -28.81 -33.68 31.00
CA SER A 95 -29.15 -32.73 29.95
C SER A 95 -28.16 -31.55 29.82
N SER A 96 -27.08 -31.55 30.60
CA SER A 96 -26.05 -30.50 30.60
C SER A 96 -24.78 -30.98 29.89
N CYS A 97 -24.22 -30.13 29.04
CA CYS A 97 -23.01 -30.38 28.30
C CYS A 97 -22.00 -29.23 28.46
N SER A 98 -20.73 -29.51 28.19
CA SER A 98 -19.65 -28.55 28.09
C SER A 98 -18.91 -28.73 26.77
N ILE A 99 -18.31 -27.62 26.28
CA ILE A 99 -17.42 -27.66 25.13
C ILE A 99 -16.01 -28.03 25.61
N ARG A 100 -15.36 -28.97 24.89
CA ARG A 100 -13.99 -29.45 25.13
C ARG A 100 -13.21 -29.55 23.84
N ASP A 101 -11.91 -29.69 23.97
CA ASP A 101 -10.98 -29.94 22.85
C ASP A 101 -11.17 -28.95 21.68
N VAL A 102 -11.30 -27.68 22.02
CA VAL A 102 -11.48 -26.63 21.01
C VAL A 102 -10.22 -26.53 20.17
N SER A 103 -10.39 -26.63 18.88
CA SER A 103 -9.32 -26.43 17.89
C SER A 103 -9.72 -25.34 16.90
N VAL A 104 -8.81 -24.40 16.64
CA VAL A 104 -8.98 -23.37 15.61
C VAL A 104 -7.80 -23.42 14.66
N VAL A 105 -8.12 -23.47 13.36
CA VAL A 105 -7.14 -23.46 12.28
C VAL A 105 -7.25 -22.16 11.49
N VAL A 106 -6.13 -21.46 11.34
CA VAL A 106 -6.00 -20.23 10.52
C VAL A 106 -5.07 -20.50 9.36
N ASN A 107 -5.54 -20.31 8.14
CA ASN A 107 -4.72 -20.43 6.92
C ASN A 107 -4.54 -19.06 6.28
N ALA A 108 -3.54 -18.31 6.72
CA ALA A 108 -3.24 -17.01 6.15
C ALA A 108 -2.61 -17.15 4.76
N GLN A 109 -3.12 -16.37 3.82
CA GLN A 109 -2.59 -16.25 2.47
C GLN A 109 -2.24 -14.78 2.25
N ILE A 110 -0.96 -14.49 2.05
CA ILE A 110 -0.45 -13.14 1.81
C ILE A 110 0.00 -13.06 0.35
N THR A 111 -0.52 -12.09 -0.39
CA THR A 111 -0.13 -11.82 -1.77
C THR A 111 0.68 -10.54 -1.83
N LEU A 112 1.89 -10.60 -2.38
CA LEU A 112 2.85 -9.50 -2.44
C LEU A 112 3.39 -9.32 -3.86
N PRO A 113 3.83 -8.11 -4.25
CA PRO A 113 4.58 -7.92 -5.48
C PRO A 113 5.99 -8.49 -5.35
N ARG A 114 6.50 -9.04 -6.45
CA ARG A 114 7.89 -9.45 -6.59
C ARG A 114 8.53 -8.73 -7.77
N TRP A 115 9.60 -8.02 -7.49
CA TRP A 115 10.36 -7.29 -8.50
C TRP A 115 11.82 -7.73 -8.49
N THR A 116 12.31 -8.07 -9.67
CA THR A 116 13.73 -8.31 -9.90
C THR A 116 14.29 -7.11 -10.65
N ALA A 117 15.14 -6.35 -9.97
CA ALA A 117 15.75 -5.17 -10.56
C ALA A 117 16.59 -5.55 -11.78
N PRO A 118 16.39 -4.91 -12.96
CA PRO A 118 17.29 -5.04 -14.09
C PRO A 118 18.73 -4.60 -13.73
N PRO A 119 19.77 -5.10 -14.43
CA PRO A 119 21.18 -4.81 -14.08
C PRO A 119 21.52 -3.34 -13.97
N ASP A 120 20.94 -2.50 -14.83
CA ASP A 120 21.23 -1.05 -14.92
C ASP A 120 20.23 -0.19 -14.12
N THR A 121 19.54 -0.78 -13.14
CA THR A 121 18.55 -0.06 -12.33
C THR A 121 19.22 0.98 -11.43
N GLU A 122 18.63 2.17 -11.35
CA GLU A 122 19.09 3.23 -10.45
C GLU A 122 19.13 2.72 -8.99
N PRO A 123 20.26 2.89 -8.27
CA PRO A 123 20.39 2.41 -6.88
C PRO A 123 19.30 2.94 -5.94
N GLY A 124 18.80 4.16 -6.18
CA GLY A 124 17.71 4.77 -5.42
C GLY A 124 16.39 4.00 -5.55
N LEU A 125 16.08 3.50 -6.73
CA LEU A 125 14.89 2.66 -6.96
C LEU A 125 15.01 1.32 -6.23
N VAL A 126 16.19 0.69 -6.26
CA VAL A 126 16.44 -0.59 -5.56
C VAL A 126 16.32 -0.40 -4.04
N ALA A 127 16.87 0.67 -3.48
CA ALA A 127 16.79 0.97 -2.06
C ALA A 127 15.33 1.23 -1.62
N GLU A 128 14.59 1.99 -2.43
CA GLU A 128 13.18 2.28 -2.18
C GLU A 128 12.31 1.03 -2.25
N TRP A 129 12.57 0.14 -3.22
CA TRP A 129 11.88 -1.13 -3.30
C TRP A 129 12.06 -1.98 -2.04
N LYS A 130 13.30 -2.10 -1.55
CA LYS A 130 13.60 -2.86 -0.32
C LYS A 130 12.86 -2.29 0.89
N ARG A 131 12.82 -0.98 1.02
CA ARG A 131 12.09 -0.29 2.08
C ARG A 131 10.59 -0.55 1.98
N PHE A 132 10.03 -0.37 0.79
CA PHE A 132 8.63 -0.54 0.50
C PHE A 132 8.14 -1.96 0.79
N ILE A 133 8.84 -2.99 0.27
CA ILE A 133 8.39 -4.37 0.43
C ILE A 133 8.44 -4.81 1.90
N ALA A 134 9.44 -4.38 2.67
CA ALA A 134 9.51 -4.65 4.09
C ALA A 134 8.35 -4.00 4.88
N ALA A 135 7.96 -2.78 4.49
CA ALA A 135 6.82 -2.10 5.09
C ALA A 135 5.49 -2.80 4.73
N LEU A 136 5.34 -3.24 3.48
CA LEU A 136 4.17 -3.97 3.02
C LEU A 136 4.05 -5.33 3.72
N GLU A 137 5.13 -6.09 3.84
CA GLU A 137 5.16 -7.34 4.61
C GLU A 137 4.72 -7.12 6.06
N THR A 138 5.15 -6.04 6.69
CA THR A 138 4.75 -5.67 8.05
C THR A 138 3.27 -5.36 8.14
N HIS A 139 2.71 -4.63 7.17
CA HIS A 139 1.30 -4.32 7.11
C HIS A 139 0.45 -5.59 6.96
N GLU A 140 0.78 -6.44 5.98
CA GLU A 140 0.06 -7.69 5.73
C GLU A 140 0.18 -8.67 6.91
N ALA A 141 1.31 -8.68 7.60
CA ALA A 141 1.47 -9.46 8.84
C ALA A 141 0.51 -8.97 9.94
N GLY A 142 0.23 -7.67 10.03
CA GLY A 142 -0.73 -7.10 10.96
C GLY A 142 -2.14 -7.68 10.76
N HIS A 143 -2.61 -7.80 9.53
CA HIS A 143 -3.88 -8.45 9.20
C HIS A 143 -3.92 -9.92 9.65
N LYS A 144 -2.86 -10.67 9.41
CA LYS A 144 -2.72 -12.05 9.89
C LYS A 144 -2.76 -12.10 11.44
N ASP A 145 -2.09 -11.17 12.12
CA ASP A 145 -2.03 -11.15 13.59
C ASP A 145 -3.40 -10.84 14.22
N ILE A 146 -4.21 -9.97 13.63
CA ILE A 146 -5.60 -9.75 14.04
C ILE A 146 -6.40 -11.05 13.97
N SER A 147 -6.28 -11.79 12.85
CA SER A 147 -6.97 -13.07 12.69
C SER A 147 -6.46 -14.13 13.66
N ALA A 148 -5.15 -14.17 13.94
CA ALA A 148 -4.55 -15.10 14.89
C ALA A 148 -5.02 -14.83 16.33
N LYS A 149 -5.16 -13.55 16.72
CA LYS A 149 -5.70 -13.11 18.00
C LYS A 149 -7.17 -13.53 18.15
N ALA A 150 -7.99 -13.32 17.12
CA ALA A 150 -9.38 -13.76 17.11
C ALA A 150 -9.52 -15.29 17.26
N ALA A 151 -8.66 -16.06 16.58
CA ALA A 151 -8.61 -17.51 16.70
C ALA A 151 -8.30 -17.95 18.13
N HIS A 152 -7.35 -17.29 18.79
CA HIS A 152 -7.02 -17.55 20.19
C HIS A 152 -8.21 -17.23 21.12
N GLU A 153 -8.87 -16.11 20.90
CA GLU A 153 -10.06 -15.73 21.67
C GLU A 153 -11.21 -16.74 21.51
N ILE A 154 -11.41 -17.29 20.30
CA ILE A 154 -12.39 -18.36 20.09
C ILE A 154 -12.08 -19.56 20.99
N ILE A 155 -10.81 -19.99 21.04
CA ILE A 155 -10.40 -21.10 21.91
C ILE A 155 -10.74 -20.80 23.37
N GLU A 156 -10.34 -19.65 23.87
CA GLU A 156 -10.56 -19.25 25.27
C GLU A 156 -12.05 -19.18 25.61
N LYS A 157 -12.85 -18.54 24.77
CA LYS A 157 -14.28 -18.36 25.02
C LYS A 157 -15.05 -19.68 24.95
N LEU A 158 -14.75 -20.53 23.96
CA LEU A 158 -15.47 -21.78 23.78
C LEU A 158 -15.14 -22.80 24.90
N HIS A 159 -13.93 -22.82 25.44
CA HIS A 159 -13.60 -23.68 26.59
C HIS A 159 -14.46 -23.43 27.84
N SER A 160 -15.02 -22.23 27.98
CA SER A 160 -15.88 -21.88 29.12
C SER A 160 -17.38 -22.13 28.89
N VAL A 161 -17.77 -22.60 27.69
CA VAL A 161 -19.17 -22.75 27.33
C VAL A 161 -19.74 -24.02 27.93
N THR A 162 -20.80 -23.84 28.73
CA THR A 162 -21.61 -24.91 29.30
C THR A 162 -23.09 -24.59 29.10
N GLY A 163 -23.97 -25.61 29.08
CA GLY A 163 -25.41 -25.41 28.91
C GLY A 163 -26.16 -26.66 28.49
N PRO A 164 -27.46 -26.52 28.11
CA PRO A 164 -28.23 -27.66 27.63
C PRO A 164 -27.60 -28.27 26.37
N CYS A 165 -27.47 -29.61 26.35
CA CYS A 165 -26.84 -30.32 25.23
C CYS A 165 -27.52 -30.05 23.90
N SER A 166 -28.82 -29.75 23.89
CA SER A 166 -29.59 -29.44 22.67
C SER A 166 -29.25 -28.10 22.01
N THR A 167 -28.68 -27.12 22.75
CA THR A 167 -28.45 -25.75 22.26
C THR A 167 -27.01 -25.31 22.35
N ILE A 168 -26.14 -26.04 23.05
CA ILE A 168 -24.75 -25.61 23.31
C ILE A 168 -23.93 -25.42 22.04
N SER A 169 -24.14 -26.27 21.01
CA SER A 169 -23.41 -26.16 19.73
C SER A 169 -23.80 -24.90 18.95
N ALA A 170 -25.10 -24.56 18.94
CA ALA A 170 -25.55 -23.31 18.33
C ALA A 170 -24.92 -22.10 19.05
N ARG A 171 -24.99 -22.08 20.39
CA ARG A 171 -24.41 -21.04 21.22
C ARG A 171 -22.89 -20.91 21.01
N ALA A 172 -22.15 -22.02 20.89
CA ALA A 172 -20.72 -22.00 20.63
C ALA A 172 -20.42 -21.41 19.25
N ASN A 173 -21.17 -21.73 18.20
CA ASN A 173 -21.05 -21.12 16.90
C ASN A 173 -21.35 -19.62 16.91
N ASP A 174 -22.42 -19.20 17.60
CA ASP A 174 -22.79 -17.78 17.71
C ASP A 174 -21.66 -16.97 18.36
N ILE A 175 -21.01 -17.51 19.41
CA ILE A 175 -19.86 -16.88 20.06
C ILE A 175 -18.68 -16.77 19.07
N ALA A 176 -18.37 -17.86 18.36
CA ALA A 176 -17.25 -17.85 17.40
C ALA A 176 -17.51 -16.87 16.26
N HIS A 177 -18.72 -16.84 15.68
CA HIS A 177 -19.09 -15.89 14.64
C HIS A 177 -19.01 -14.44 15.12
N ALA A 178 -19.50 -14.13 16.32
CA ALA A 178 -19.40 -12.77 16.88
C ALA A 178 -17.94 -12.30 17.04
N ILE A 179 -17.01 -13.22 17.36
CA ILE A 179 -15.58 -12.91 17.42
C ILE A 179 -15.03 -12.65 16.03
N VAL A 180 -15.40 -13.43 15.02
CA VAL A 180 -14.96 -13.25 13.63
C VAL A 180 -15.46 -11.92 13.07
N GLU A 181 -16.72 -11.56 13.30
CA GLU A 181 -17.28 -10.26 12.88
C GLU A 181 -16.51 -9.09 13.51
N ARG A 182 -16.24 -9.14 14.81
CA ARG A 182 -15.44 -8.12 15.47
C ARG A 182 -14.01 -8.07 14.93
N ALA A 183 -13.40 -9.21 14.63
CA ALA A 183 -12.09 -9.24 13.98
C ALA A 183 -12.14 -8.62 12.57
N HIS A 184 -13.24 -8.79 11.83
CA HIS A 184 -13.43 -8.11 10.55
C HIS A 184 -13.50 -6.58 10.74
N GLU A 185 -14.23 -6.10 11.74
CA GLU A 185 -14.25 -4.66 12.09
C GLU A 185 -12.85 -4.15 12.47
N GLU A 186 -12.06 -4.94 13.24
CA GLU A 186 -10.68 -4.62 13.60
C GLU A 186 -9.76 -4.56 12.36
N GLN A 187 -9.96 -5.42 11.35
CA GLN A 187 -9.26 -5.37 10.06
C GLN A 187 -9.53 -4.05 9.33
N LEU A 188 -10.80 -3.66 9.23
CA LEU A 188 -11.19 -2.40 8.59
C LEU A 188 -10.64 -1.18 9.35
N ALA A 189 -10.67 -1.22 10.69
CA ALA A 189 -10.10 -0.16 11.52
C ALA A 189 -8.57 -0.06 11.36
N TYR A 190 -7.88 -1.19 11.29
CA TYR A 190 -6.44 -1.26 11.04
C TYR A 190 -6.07 -0.64 9.69
N ASP A 191 -6.81 -0.97 8.63
CA ASP A 191 -6.63 -0.34 7.33
C ASP A 191 -6.89 1.17 7.35
N ALA A 192 -7.96 1.60 8.01
CA ALA A 192 -8.27 3.03 8.15
C ALA A 192 -7.18 3.80 8.93
N GLU A 193 -6.71 3.25 10.06
CA GLU A 193 -5.66 3.84 10.89
C GLU A 193 -4.32 3.89 10.17
N THR A 194 -3.94 2.79 9.53
CA THR A 194 -2.69 2.72 8.78
C THR A 194 -2.78 3.32 7.39
N ARG A 195 -3.99 3.68 6.93
CA ARG A 195 -4.28 4.09 5.55
C ARG A 195 -3.74 3.04 4.57
N HIS A 196 -4.17 1.80 4.75
CA HIS A 196 -3.67 0.63 4.00
C HIS A 196 -2.13 0.54 4.02
N GLY A 197 -1.55 0.62 5.21
CA GLY A 197 -0.11 0.54 5.42
C GLY A 197 0.68 1.81 5.10
N TYR A 198 0.03 2.84 4.53
CA TYR A 198 0.70 4.07 4.15
C TYR A 198 1.45 4.73 5.31
N THR A 199 0.85 4.78 6.53
CA THR A 199 1.52 5.31 7.72
C THR A 199 2.67 4.43 8.20
N GLN A 200 2.72 3.18 7.78
CA GLN A 200 3.77 2.21 8.09
C GLN A 200 4.89 2.20 7.03
N GLY A 201 4.71 2.92 5.92
CA GLY A 201 5.74 3.06 4.90
C GLY A 201 5.44 2.34 3.58
N THR A 202 4.22 1.85 3.33
CA THR A 202 3.87 1.19 2.06
C THR A 202 3.73 2.15 0.87
N ALA A 203 4.04 3.43 1.06
CA ALA A 203 4.09 4.39 -0.04
C ALA A 203 5.34 4.15 -0.89
N PHE A 204 5.18 3.66 -2.11
CA PHE A 204 6.29 3.43 -3.04
C PHE A 204 6.58 4.66 -3.91
N GLY A 205 7.85 5.02 -4.02
CA GLY A 205 8.28 6.20 -4.77
C GLY A 205 7.88 7.52 -4.10
N ILE A 206 7.43 7.47 -2.85
CA ILE A 206 7.04 8.61 -2.05
C ILE A 206 8.01 8.73 -0.89
N ARG A 207 8.85 9.73 -0.94
CA ARG A 207 9.72 10.04 0.20
C ARG A 207 8.93 10.78 1.26
N ARG A 208 8.98 10.30 2.50
CA ARG A 208 8.45 11.01 3.67
C ARG A 208 9.52 11.91 4.24
N PHE A 209 9.16 13.17 4.39
CA PHE A 209 9.93 14.15 5.12
C PHE A 209 9.18 14.50 6.39
N ASN A 210 9.70 14.20 7.56
CA ASN A 210 9.11 14.58 8.84
C ASN A 210 7.57 14.40 8.89
N GLY A 211 7.05 13.32 8.29
CA GLY A 211 5.61 13.07 8.18
C GLY A 211 4.95 13.62 6.91
N MET A 212 5.66 14.43 6.09
CA MET A 212 5.17 14.89 4.78
C MET A 212 5.50 13.93 3.65
N ILE A 213 4.64 13.95 2.64
CA ILE A 213 4.77 13.13 1.43
C ILE A 213 5.51 13.95 0.39
N VAL A 214 6.67 13.46 -0.04
CA VAL A 214 7.47 14.06 -1.11
C VAL A 214 7.53 13.07 -2.27
N GLY A 215 6.82 13.37 -3.34
CA GLY A 215 6.74 12.53 -4.54
C GLY A 215 5.32 12.42 -5.08
N ASN A 216 5.18 11.83 -6.28
CA ASN A 216 3.85 11.52 -6.80
C ASN A 216 3.16 10.53 -5.88
N VAL A 217 2.08 10.95 -5.18
CA VAL A 217 1.18 10.02 -4.50
C VAL A 217 0.55 9.17 -5.58
N PRO A 218 0.68 7.83 -5.54
CA PRO A 218 -0.13 7.00 -6.41
C PRO A 218 -1.60 7.23 -6.09
N ASP A 219 -2.44 7.18 -7.11
CA ASP A 219 -3.87 7.06 -6.95
C ASP A 219 -4.15 5.83 -6.09
N SER A 220 -4.26 6.00 -4.79
CA SER A 220 -4.83 4.97 -3.94
C SER A 220 -6.32 4.99 -4.19
N PRO A 221 -6.95 3.88 -4.61
CA PRO A 221 -8.38 3.86 -4.94
C PRO A 221 -9.27 4.19 -3.73
N THR A 222 -8.74 4.14 -2.53
CA THR A 222 -9.42 4.56 -1.29
C THR A 222 -9.19 6.03 -0.90
N LEU A 223 -8.24 6.69 -1.52
CA LEU A 223 -8.21 8.14 -1.59
C LEU A 223 -8.91 8.50 -2.89
N LEU A 224 -10.26 8.53 -2.87
CA LEU A 224 -11.15 9.14 -3.86
C LEU A 224 -10.51 9.36 -5.24
N ALA A 225 -11.16 9.09 -6.33
CA ALA A 225 -10.71 9.33 -7.70
C ALA A 225 -9.59 10.37 -7.74
N GLY A 226 -8.33 9.90 -7.91
CA GLY A 226 -7.08 10.49 -7.45
C GLY A 226 -6.92 11.99 -7.65
N PRO A 227 -6.31 12.71 -6.72
CA PRO A 227 -5.87 14.06 -6.98
C PRO A 227 -4.98 14.02 -8.20
N ARG A 228 -5.36 14.69 -9.26
CA ARG A 228 -4.43 14.92 -10.37
C ARG A 228 -3.37 15.84 -9.81
N VAL A 229 -2.23 15.27 -9.47
CA VAL A 229 -1.07 15.97 -8.95
C VAL A 229 -0.66 17.00 -9.99
N GLY A 230 -0.73 18.28 -9.62
CA GLY A 230 -0.12 19.33 -10.44
C GLY A 230 1.39 19.17 -10.33
N THR A 231 2.05 19.10 -11.46
CA THR A 231 3.51 19.10 -11.51
C THR A 231 3.99 20.11 -12.54
N VAL A 232 4.84 21.02 -12.10
CA VAL A 232 5.57 21.95 -12.99
C VAL A 232 7.06 21.62 -12.88
N ARG A 233 7.64 21.30 -14.01
CA ARG A 233 9.07 21.03 -14.15
C ARG A 233 9.72 22.13 -15.00
N GLY A 234 10.87 22.63 -14.57
CA GLY A 234 11.61 23.64 -15.31
C GLY A 234 13.11 23.55 -15.07
N PHE A 235 13.88 24.30 -15.87
CA PHE A 235 15.34 24.39 -15.77
C PHE A 235 15.71 25.75 -15.18
N LEU A 236 16.56 25.72 -14.15
CA LEU A 236 17.16 26.92 -13.55
C LEU A 236 18.58 27.08 -14.10
N PRO A 237 18.99 28.28 -14.57
CA PRO A 237 20.35 28.56 -14.99
C PRO A 237 21.25 28.82 -13.76
N ALA A 238 21.38 27.81 -12.89
CA ALA A 238 22.15 27.91 -11.66
C ALA A 238 22.65 26.51 -11.24
N SER A 239 23.79 26.49 -10.54
CA SER A 239 24.25 25.26 -9.90
C SER A 239 23.27 24.79 -8.85
N LEU A 240 23.36 23.50 -8.49
CA LEU A 240 22.51 22.90 -7.46
C LEU A 240 22.60 23.64 -6.13
N GLU A 241 23.80 24.01 -5.70
CA GLU A 241 24.04 24.73 -4.44
C GLU A 241 23.36 26.10 -4.43
N ARG A 242 23.45 26.84 -5.55
CA ARG A 242 22.81 28.15 -5.70
C ARG A 242 21.29 28.03 -5.72
N ALA A 243 20.76 27.05 -6.46
CA ALA A 243 19.33 26.76 -6.50
C ALA A 243 18.81 26.32 -5.12
N TRP A 244 19.58 25.48 -4.40
CA TRP A 244 19.26 25.05 -3.07
C TRP A 244 19.20 26.20 -2.05
N ALA A 245 20.19 27.06 -2.06
CA ALA A 245 20.24 28.24 -1.20
C ALA A 245 19.08 29.24 -1.47
N ALA A 246 18.51 29.23 -2.67
CA ALA A 246 17.39 30.09 -3.07
C ALA A 246 16.02 29.58 -2.60
N MET A 247 15.89 28.29 -2.22
CA MET A 247 14.61 27.67 -1.85
C MET A 247 13.84 28.39 -0.75
N PRO A 248 14.44 28.78 0.40
CA PRO A 248 13.69 29.45 1.47
C PRO A 248 13.05 30.74 1.03
N ALA A 249 13.79 31.56 0.27
CA ALA A 249 13.29 32.84 -0.24
C ALA A 249 12.18 32.66 -1.29
N ALA A 250 12.27 31.63 -2.13
CA ALA A 250 11.24 31.32 -3.13
C ALA A 250 9.95 30.84 -2.48
N PHE A 251 10.03 29.99 -1.45
CA PHE A 251 8.86 29.54 -0.68
C PHE A 251 8.20 30.74 0.00
N ALA A 252 8.96 31.57 0.70
CA ALA A 252 8.44 32.78 1.36
C ALA A 252 7.76 33.73 0.37
N ALA A 253 8.34 33.95 -0.81
CA ALA A 253 7.75 34.79 -1.87
C ALA A 253 6.45 34.20 -2.45
N SER A 254 6.24 32.89 -2.27
CA SER A 254 5.02 32.19 -2.70
C SER A 254 3.96 32.10 -1.59
N GLY A 255 4.22 32.67 -0.40
CA GLY A 255 3.33 32.60 0.77
C GLY A 255 3.39 31.25 1.49
N LEU A 256 4.51 30.54 1.35
CA LEU A 256 4.77 29.23 1.93
C LEU A 256 5.94 29.30 2.93
N THR A 257 5.97 28.34 3.84
CA THR A 257 7.10 28.09 4.74
C THR A 257 7.70 26.73 4.44
N ILE A 258 9.02 26.59 4.61
CA ILE A 258 9.63 25.26 4.55
C ILE A 258 9.50 24.64 5.92
N ASN A 259 8.64 23.62 6.06
CA ASN A 259 8.49 22.86 7.28
C ASN A 259 9.02 21.42 7.16
N ALA A 260 9.53 21.05 5.98
CA ALA A 260 10.22 19.80 5.74
C ALA A 260 11.40 19.99 4.77
N THR A 261 12.54 19.36 5.07
CA THR A 261 13.76 19.44 4.27
C THR A 261 14.46 18.09 4.21
N ASP A 262 14.81 17.63 3.00
CA ASP A 262 15.76 16.53 2.77
C ASP A 262 16.96 17.06 1.97
N SER A 263 18.02 17.30 2.68
CA SER A 263 19.26 17.76 2.07
C SER A 263 19.88 16.72 1.14
N SER A 264 19.66 15.43 1.42
CA SER A 264 20.20 14.33 0.61
C SER A 264 19.51 14.19 -0.73
N ALA A 265 18.20 14.47 -0.79
CA ALA A 265 17.40 14.44 -2.01
C ALA A 265 17.24 15.82 -2.65
N HIS A 266 17.81 16.87 -2.06
CA HIS A 266 17.64 18.25 -2.44
C HIS A 266 16.15 18.60 -2.66
N ALA A 267 15.35 18.28 -1.66
CA ALA A 267 13.93 18.52 -1.70
C ALA A 267 13.45 19.22 -0.42
N VAL A 268 12.51 20.12 -0.59
CA VAL A 268 11.82 20.84 0.50
C VAL A 268 10.32 20.77 0.30
N GLY A 269 9.57 21.01 1.38
CA GLY A 269 8.14 21.00 1.30
C GLY A 269 7.45 21.80 2.40
N ASP A 270 6.16 22.06 2.16
CA ASP A 270 5.24 22.68 3.09
C ASP A 270 3.92 21.93 3.14
N SER A 271 3.29 21.96 4.31
CA SER A 271 1.92 21.46 4.53
C SER A 271 1.08 22.61 5.03
N VAL A 272 0.19 23.10 4.18
CA VAL A 272 -0.64 24.26 4.46
C VAL A 272 -2.10 23.84 4.63
N ILE A 273 -2.72 24.26 5.72
CA ILE A 273 -4.16 24.18 5.89
C ILE A 273 -4.71 25.58 5.68
N ALA A 274 -5.42 25.78 4.59
CA ALA A 274 -5.92 27.09 4.19
C ALA A 274 -7.45 27.12 4.12
N ARG A 275 -8.00 28.30 4.37
CA ARG A 275 -9.38 28.64 4.09
C ARG A 275 -9.40 30.03 3.47
N GLY A 276 -9.93 30.11 2.25
CA GLY A 276 -10.01 31.36 1.50
C GLY A 276 -8.78 31.63 0.65
N THR A 277 -7.60 31.88 1.24
CA THR A 277 -6.40 32.27 0.48
C THR A 277 -5.12 31.59 0.96
N ILE A 278 -4.13 31.48 0.07
CA ILE A 278 -2.72 31.20 0.38
C ILE A 278 -1.88 32.35 -0.18
N GLY A 279 -1.18 33.03 0.70
CA GLY A 279 -0.57 34.32 0.36
C GLY A 279 -1.68 35.31 -0.05
N GLN A 280 -1.62 35.77 -1.30
CA GLN A 280 -2.64 36.70 -1.85
C GLN A 280 -3.60 36.02 -2.85
N LEU A 281 -3.47 34.71 -3.07
CA LEU A 281 -4.26 33.98 -4.06
C LEU A 281 -5.41 33.21 -3.41
N PRO A 282 -6.65 33.33 -3.94
CA PRO A 282 -7.74 32.46 -3.56
C PRO A 282 -7.38 30.98 -3.76
N VAL A 283 -7.82 30.12 -2.82
CA VAL A 283 -7.56 28.68 -2.92
C VAL A 283 -8.19 28.09 -4.19
N SER A 284 -9.33 28.62 -4.63
CA SER A 284 -10.00 28.24 -5.87
C SER A 284 -9.21 28.53 -7.14
N GLU A 285 -8.26 29.48 -7.11
CA GLU A 285 -7.32 29.70 -8.22
C GLU A 285 -6.18 28.68 -8.22
N LEU A 286 -5.84 28.12 -7.08
CA LEU A 286 -4.76 27.15 -6.92
C LEU A 286 -5.20 25.72 -7.23
N VAL A 287 -6.43 25.38 -6.81
CA VAL A 287 -6.95 24.02 -6.90
C VAL A 287 -8.43 23.99 -7.34
N ASP A 288 -8.82 22.91 -7.99
CA ASP A 288 -10.17 22.59 -8.38
C ASP A 288 -10.65 21.38 -7.57
N CYS A 289 -11.59 21.57 -6.68
CA CYS A 289 -12.16 20.52 -5.83
C CYS A 289 -13.53 20.02 -6.35
N GLY A 290 -13.92 20.42 -7.57
CA GLY A 290 -15.24 20.11 -8.14
C GLY A 290 -16.33 21.05 -7.62
N THR A 291 -17.57 20.76 -8.00
CA THR A 291 -18.77 21.59 -7.71
C THR A 291 -19.82 20.87 -6.88
N ALA A 292 -19.56 19.67 -6.41
CA ALA A 292 -20.51 18.90 -5.60
C ALA A 292 -20.05 18.88 -4.12
N PRO A 293 -20.94 19.06 -3.16
CA PRO A 293 -22.36 19.41 -3.29
C PRO A 293 -22.60 20.81 -3.85
N ALA A 294 -23.83 21.12 -4.30
CA ALA A 294 -24.18 22.41 -4.89
C ALA A 294 -23.75 23.59 -4.00
N GLY A 295 -23.03 24.57 -4.58
CA GLY A 295 -22.44 25.69 -3.85
C GLY A 295 -21.08 25.44 -3.22
N PHE A 296 -20.49 24.25 -3.43
CA PHE A 296 -19.15 23.95 -2.96
C PHE A 296 -18.09 24.78 -3.70
N ASN A 297 -17.27 25.50 -2.96
CA ASN A 297 -16.16 26.29 -3.48
C ASN A 297 -14.95 26.09 -2.58
N ALA A 298 -13.77 25.92 -3.18
CA ALA A 298 -12.50 25.71 -2.46
C ALA A 298 -12.18 26.84 -1.48
N ASP A 299 -12.65 28.09 -1.74
CA ASP A 299 -12.42 29.23 -0.84
C ASP A 299 -13.32 29.19 0.42
N SER A 300 -14.46 28.51 0.34
CA SER A 300 -15.44 28.43 1.44
C SER A 300 -15.19 27.31 2.44
N VAL A 301 -14.31 26.37 2.09
CA VAL A 301 -14.01 25.17 2.88
C VAL A 301 -12.54 25.14 3.32
N THR A 302 -12.24 24.27 4.25
CA THR A 302 -10.84 24.02 4.65
C THR A 302 -10.19 23.12 3.62
N VAL A 303 -9.09 23.58 3.03
CA VAL A 303 -8.28 22.84 2.06
C VAL A 303 -6.90 22.59 2.65
N ALA A 304 -6.48 21.34 2.67
CA ALA A 304 -5.12 20.95 2.98
C ALA A 304 -4.33 20.84 1.65
N LEU A 305 -3.21 21.56 1.57
CA LEU A 305 -2.28 21.51 0.45
C LEU A 305 -0.95 20.95 0.92
N PHE A 306 -0.35 20.10 0.10
CA PHE A 306 1.00 19.59 0.26
C PHE A 306 1.81 20.06 -0.94
N VAL A 307 2.81 20.87 -0.68
CA VAL A 307 3.65 21.50 -1.71
C VAL A 307 5.06 20.93 -1.55
N THR A 308 5.63 20.47 -2.64
CA THR A 308 7.02 19.98 -2.64
C THR A 308 7.81 20.54 -3.82
N SER A 309 9.08 20.83 -3.59
CA SER A 309 10.03 21.21 -4.61
C SER A 309 11.27 20.34 -4.51
N ARG A 310 11.67 19.73 -5.62
CA ARG A 310 12.86 18.90 -5.74
C ARG A 310 13.80 19.46 -6.77
N LEU A 311 15.09 19.49 -6.45
CA LEU A 311 16.18 19.90 -7.33
C LEU A 311 16.99 18.68 -7.78
N VAL A 312 17.32 18.65 -9.05
CA VAL A 312 18.21 17.63 -9.64
C VAL A 312 19.24 18.34 -10.52
N PRO A 313 20.55 18.18 -10.28
CA PRO A 313 21.56 18.75 -11.14
C PRO A 313 21.50 18.10 -12.53
N ASN A 314 21.61 18.90 -13.59
CA ASN A 314 21.75 18.39 -14.96
C ASN A 314 23.20 18.56 -15.43
N GLU A 315 23.71 19.78 -15.29
CA GLU A 315 25.07 20.21 -15.65
C GLU A 315 25.61 21.09 -14.52
N PRO A 316 26.90 21.40 -14.47
CA PRO A 316 27.47 22.20 -13.38
C PRO A 316 26.77 23.55 -13.15
N SER A 317 26.18 24.13 -14.21
CA SER A 317 25.52 25.45 -14.18
C SER A 317 23.99 25.38 -14.35
N THR A 318 23.40 24.19 -14.41
CA THR A 318 21.96 24.04 -14.63
C THR A 318 21.36 23.02 -13.66
N THR A 319 20.17 23.33 -13.13
CA THR A 319 19.44 22.50 -12.20
C THR A 319 17.99 22.35 -12.65
N THR A 320 17.49 21.13 -12.71
CA THR A 320 16.05 20.87 -12.87
C THR A 320 15.34 21.06 -11.54
N VAL A 321 14.29 21.87 -11.53
CA VAL A 321 13.35 21.93 -10.42
C VAL A 321 12.05 21.26 -10.81
N THR A 322 11.48 20.50 -9.89
CA THR A 322 10.15 19.90 -10.00
C THR A 322 9.32 20.33 -8.81
N ASN A 323 8.30 21.15 -9.06
CA ASN A 323 7.34 21.59 -8.06
C ASN A 323 6.06 20.78 -8.19
N THR A 324 5.53 20.29 -7.08
CA THR A 324 4.36 19.42 -7.03
C THR A 324 3.40 19.92 -5.95
N VAL A 325 2.12 20.01 -6.31
CA VAL A 325 1.04 20.36 -5.36
C VAL A 325 -0.01 19.27 -5.34
N GLN A 326 -0.36 18.83 -4.14
CA GLN A 326 -1.47 17.96 -3.85
C GLN A 326 -2.43 18.67 -2.92
N ALA A 327 -3.74 18.45 -3.08
CA ALA A 327 -4.71 19.11 -2.25
C ALA A 327 -5.93 18.23 -1.96
N SER A 328 -6.50 18.40 -0.78
CA SER A 328 -7.78 17.83 -0.39
C SER A 328 -8.62 18.85 0.34
N ALA A 329 -9.89 18.93 0.00
CA ALA A 329 -10.87 19.78 0.70
C ALA A 329 -11.65 18.96 1.72
N ARG A 330 -11.94 19.56 2.85
CA ARG A 330 -12.82 18.97 3.86
C ARG A 330 -14.14 19.74 3.87
N PRO A 331 -15.22 19.22 3.27
CA PRO A 331 -16.54 19.81 3.38
C PRO A 331 -17.04 19.75 4.84
N PRO A 332 -18.03 20.58 5.23
CA PRO A 332 -18.63 20.56 6.56
C PRO A 332 -19.25 19.19 6.91
N GLU A 333 -19.79 18.51 5.90
CA GLU A 333 -20.39 17.16 5.99
C GLU A 333 -19.82 16.28 4.89
N GLY A 334 -19.56 15.00 5.21
CA GLY A 334 -19.07 14.01 4.27
C GLY A 334 -17.56 13.74 4.33
N ALA A 335 -17.10 12.93 3.39
CA ALA A 335 -15.70 12.55 3.29
C ALA A 335 -14.83 13.67 2.68
N PRO A 336 -13.51 13.71 2.96
CA PRO A 336 -12.59 14.59 2.27
C PRO A 336 -12.64 14.41 0.75
N ILE A 337 -12.56 15.50 0.00
CA ILE A 337 -12.61 15.53 -1.46
C ILE A 337 -11.20 15.82 -1.98
N ALA A 338 -10.70 14.98 -2.88
CA ALA A 338 -9.45 15.23 -3.56
C ALA A 338 -9.61 16.39 -4.57
N CYS A 339 -8.68 17.35 -4.54
CA CYS A 339 -8.68 18.49 -5.43
C CYS A 339 -7.61 18.35 -6.51
N ARG A 340 -7.88 18.88 -7.71
CA ARG A 340 -6.90 18.96 -8.78
C ARG A 340 -6.12 20.27 -8.65
N SER A 341 -4.79 20.23 -8.68
CA SER A 341 -4.00 21.45 -8.84
C SER A 341 -4.24 22.10 -10.23
N ARG A 342 -4.33 23.42 -10.24
CA ARG A 342 -4.38 24.24 -11.48
C ARG A 342 -2.98 24.60 -12.00
N GLY A 343 -1.90 24.16 -11.32
CA GLY A 343 -0.52 24.44 -11.67
C GLY A 343 -0.09 25.89 -11.39
N VAL A 344 -0.92 26.68 -10.73
CA VAL A 344 -0.64 28.09 -10.45
C VAL A 344 0.44 28.24 -9.40
N LEU A 345 0.32 27.51 -8.30
CA LEU A 345 1.29 27.56 -7.20
C LEU A 345 2.65 26.98 -7.61
N GLU A 346 2.64 25.91 -8.38
CA GLU A 346 3.85 25.28 -8.90
C GLU A 346 4.63 26.22 -9.84
N ARG A 347 3.93 26.94 -10.73
CA ARG A 347 4.55 27.95 -11.59
C ARG A 347 5.09 29.13 -10.79
N ARG A 348 4.33 29.61 -9.80
CA ARG A 348 4.74 30.71 -8.93
C ARG A 348 6.02 30.38 -8.17
N LEU A 349 6.14 29.15 -7.65
CA LEU A 349 7.36 28.66 -7.02
C LEU A 349 8.52 28.61 -8.01
N PHE A 350 8.28 28.15 -9.25
CA PHE A 350 9.31 28.13 -10.29
C PHE A 350 9.80 29.54 -10.62
N GLU A 351 8.88 30.47 -10.84
CA GLU A 351 9.20 31.88 -11.15
C GLU A 351 9.92 32.57 -9.97
N ALA A 352 9.50 32.28 -8.75
CA ALA A 352 10.17 32.78 -7.56
C ALA A 352 11.61 32.27 -7.45
N LEU A 353 11.84 30.98 -7.70
CA LEU A 353 13.18 30.39 -7.75
C LEU A 353 14.04 31.01 -8.87
N LEU A 354 13.47 31.13 -10.07
CA LEU A 354 14.16 31.76 -11.20
C LEU A 354 14.62 33.18 -10.88
N ASN A 355 13.74 33.98 -10.23
CA ASN A 355 14.06 35.33 -9.81
C ASN A 355 15.13 35.38 -8.70
N GLN A 356 15.19 34.39 -7.81
CA GLN A 356 16.20 34.33 -6.74
C GLN A 356 17.58 33.92 -7.28
N VAL A 357 17.62 32.98 -8.23
CA VAL A 357 18.91 32.55 -8.83
C VAL A 357 19.46 33.54 -9.85
N ALA A 358 18.65 34.47 -10.35
CA ALA A 358 19.09 35.54 -11.25
C ALA A 358 19.75 36.75 -10.51
N ARG A 359 19.57 36.83 -9.22
CA ARG A 359 20.20 37.85 -8.36
C ARG A 359 21.60 37.44 -7.94
#